data_9ce4b5bf37ecc624a0a0eeacc1b69b13
#
_entry.id   9ce4b5bf37ecc624a0a0eeacc1b69b13
#
_cell.length_a   1.000
_cell.length_b   1.000
_cell.length_c   1.000
_cell.angle_alpha   90.00
_cell.angle_beta   90.00
_cell.angle_gamma   90.00
#
_symmetry.space_group_name_H-M   'P 1'
#
loop_
_entity.id
_entity.type
_entity.pdbx_description
1 polymer ?
#
loop_
_entity_poly.entity_id
_entity_poly.type
_entity_poly.pdbx_seq_one_letter_code
_entity_poly.pdbx_strand_id
1 'polypeptide(L)'
;MAVGAALILSALVLLLHNRYADARAGREAETLLAGVEAAISSQTAAEQEKNRPRGQETRPTGEENGTEPTAAEALDPEMPVAMLEGYGYVGYVEIPALGLKLPVMSDWDYTRLEIAPCRQFGSSRADDLVIAAHNFESHFGRLKEMSLGNTVTFTDMAGIVNTYRAEMIETLSPKDVEAVQNSGYDLVLYTCTRDGQERVAVFCNRTGESTVP
;
A
#
# COMPACT_ATOMS: atom_id res chain seq x y z
N MET A 1 47.23 -8.87 -12.81
CA MET A 1 46.18 -8.78 -13.84
C MET A 1 45.02 -9.77 -13.61
N ALA A 2 45.28 -11.08 -13.37
CA ALA A 2 44.22 -12.07 -13.16
C ALA A 2 43.26 -11.76 -12.00
N VAL A 3 43.79 -11.29 -10.84
CA VAL A 3 42.95 -10.94 -9.67
C VAL A 3 42.00 -9.76 -9.97
N GLY A 4 42.49 -8.72 -10.66
CA GLY A 4 41.64 -7.60 -11.03
C GLY A 4 40.51 -7.99 -12.01
N ALA A 5 40.80 -8.86 -12.98
CA ALA A 5 39.80 -9.38 -13.88
C ALA A 5 38.72 -10.23 -13.16
N ALA A 6 39.15 -11.04 -12.18
CA ALA A 6 38.22 -11.84 -11.36
C ALA A 6 37.29 -10.98 -10.52
N LEU A 7 37.81 -9.89 -9.91
CA LEU A 7 37.02 -8.93 -9.13
C LEU A 7 35.97 -8.20 -10.00
N ILE A 8 36.39 -7.75 -11.21
CA ILE A 8 35.48 -7.09 -12.13
C ILE A 8 34.36 -8.07 -12.57
N LEU A 9 34.71 -9.32 -12.87
CA LEU A 9 33.73 -10.34 -13.26
C LEU A 9 32.74 -10.63 -12.12
N SER A 10 33.22 -10.76 -10.88
CA SER A 10 32.37 -10.94 -9.70
C SER A 10 31.41 -9.77 -9.47
N ALA A 11 31.91 -8.52 -9.60
CA ALA A 11 31.09 -7.34 -9.48
C ALA A 11 30.00 -7.27 -10.59
N LEU A 12 30.35 -7.66 -11.82
CA LEU A 12 29.39 -7.72 -12.93
C LEU A 12 28.31 -8.78 -12.70
N VAL A 13 28.69 -9.97 -12.20
CA VAL A 13 27.73 -11.04 -11.85
C VAL A 13 26.77 -10.59 -10.77
N LEU A 14 27.26 -9.94 -9.72
CA LEU A 14 26.41 -9.39 -8.65
C LEU A 14 25.46 -8.31 -9.17
N LEU A 15 25.95 -7.42 -10.02
CA LEU A 15 25.12 -6.37 -10.61
C LEU A 15 24.00 -6.97 -11.49
N LEU A 16 24.31 -7.95 -12.32
CA LEU A 16 23.32 -8.65 -13.15
C LEU A 16 22.33 -9.44 -12.31
N HIS A 17 22.79 -10.10 -11.24
CA HIS A 17 21.92 -10.80 -10.30
C HIS A 17 20.94 -9.86 -9.62
N ASN A 18 21.41 -8.72 -9.09
CA ASN A 18 20.55 -7.73 -8.44
C ASN A 18 19.52 -7.13 -9.40
N ARG A 19 19.94 -6.83 -10.66
CA ARG A 19 19.01 -6.34 -11.68
C ARG A 19 17.96 -7.39 -12.07
N TYR A 20 18.36 -8.65 -12.13
CA TYR A 20 17.43 -9.74 -12.40
C TYR A 20 16.42 -9.91 -11.27
N ALA A 21 16.86 -9.88 -10.02
CA ALA A 21 16.00 -9.96 -8.83
C ALA A 21 14.98 -8.82 -8.80
N ASP A 22 15.43 -7.57 -9.02
CA ASP A 22 14.57 -6.39 -9.11
C ASP A 22 13.53 -6.51 -10.24
N ALA A 23 13.97 -6.86 -11.45
CA ALA A 23 13.05 -7.03 -12.58
C ALA A 23 12.06 -8.18 -12.39
N ARG A 24 12.43 -9.21 -11.63
CA ARG A 24 11.54 -10.30 -11.26
C ARG A 24 10.49 -9.81 -10.27
N ALA A 25 10.91 -9.15 -9.19
CA ALA A 25 10.02 -8.60 -8.17
C ALA A 25 9.00 -7.62 -8.79
N GLY A 26 9.43 -6.76 -9.71
CA GLY A 26 8.54 -5.84 -10.43
C GLY A 26 7.45 -6.58 -11.22
N ARG A 27 7.81 -7.64 -11.97
CA ARG A 27 6.81 -8.44 -12.73
C ARG A 27 5.85 -9.21 -11.81
N GLU A 28 6.35 -9.76 -10.71
CA GLU A 28 5.51 -10.44 -9.72
C GLU A 28 4.52 -9.45 -9.10
N ALA A 29 4.98 -8.27 -8.68
CA ALA A 29 4.14 -7.22 -8.14
C ALA A 29 3.07 -6.73 -9.15
N GLU A 30 3.43 -6.58 -10.43
CA GLU A 30 2.48 -6.19 -11.49
C GLU A 30 1.38 -7.24 -11.71
N THR A 31 1.75 -8.53 -11.71
CA THR A 31 0.79 -9.63 -11.85
C THR A 31 -0.18 -9.67 -10.65
N LEU A 32 0.36 -9.53 -9.44
CA LEU A 32 -0.42 -9.51 -8.21
C LEU A 32 -1.33 -8.28 -8.12
N LEU A 33 -0.84 -7.12 -8.58
CA LEU A 33 -1.62 -5.88 -8.64
C LEU A 33 -2.88 -6.07 -9.48
N ALA A 34 -2.78 -6.67 -10.66
CA ALA A 34 -3.93 -6.95 -11.51
C ALA A 34 -4.96 -7.84 -10.79
N GLY A 35 -4.52 -8.82 -9.99
CA GLY A 35 -5.38 -9.65 -9.16
C GLY A 35 -6.07 -8.85 -8.03
N VAL A 36 -5.34 -7.96 -7.37
CA VAL A 36 -5.88 -7.09 -6.31
C VAL A 36 -6.93 -6.14 -6.88
N GLU A 37 -6.64 -5.47 -8.00
CA GLU A 37 -7.60 -4.57 -8.67
C GLU A 37 -8.87 -5.29 -9.13
N ALA A 38 -8.74 -6.51 -9.66
CA ALA A 38 -9.88 -7.33 -10.05
C ALA A 38 -10.74 -7.73 -8.83
N ALA A 39 -10.10 -8.08 -7.70
CA ALA A 39 -10.79 -8.40 -6.46
C ALA A 39 -11.57 -7.20 -5.91
N ILE A 40 -10.94 -6.01 -5.87
CA ILE A 40 -11.61 -4.75 -5.47
C ILE A 40 -12.81 -4.47 -6.38
N SER A 41 -12.63 -4.52 -7.68
CA SER A 41 -13.71 -4.26 -8.66
C SER A 41 -14.90 -5.22 -8.49
N SER A 42 -14.62 -6.50 -8.20
CA SER A 42 -15.68 -7.50 -7.99
C SER A 42 -16.44 -7.28 -6.68
N GLN A 43 -15.76 -6.86 -5.61
CA GLN A 43 -16.40 -6.54 -4.32
C GLN A 43 -17.27 -5.29 -4.43
N THR A 44 -16.76 -4.22 -5.03
CA THR A 44 -17.52 -2.98 -5.25
C THR A 44 -18.77 -3.23 -6.09
N ALA A 45 -18.66 -4.03 -7.17
CA ALA A 45 -19.82 -4.40 -8.01
C ALA A 45 -20.87 -5.21 -7.23
N ALA A 46 -20.46 -6.14 -6.37
CA ALA A 46 -21.36 -6.94 -5.54
C ALA A 46 -22.09 -6.08 -4.47
N GLU A 47 -21.41 -5.12 -3.88
CA GLU A 47 -22.02 -4.18 -2.92
C GLU A 47 -23.01 -3.24 -3.60
N GLN A 48 -22.69 -2.72 -4.79
CA GLN A 48 -23.60 -1.89 -5.59
C GLN A 48 -24.86 -2.67 -6.00
N GLU A 49 -24.74 -3.95 -6.40
CA GLU A 49 -25.90 -4.78 -6.73
C GLU A 49 -26.77 -5.07 -5.50
N LYS A 50 -26.17 -5.27 -4.32
CA LYS A 50 -26.90 -5.48 -3.05
C LYS A 50 -27.66 -4.23 -2.61
N ASN A 51 -27.12 -3.04 -2.88
CA ASN A 51 -27.71 -1.75 -2.52
C ASN A 51 -28.68 -1.20 -3.60
N ARG A 52 -28.86 -1.92 -4.72
CA ARG A 52 -29.81 -1.52 -5.76
C ARG A 52 -31.24 -1.60 -5.22
N PRO A 53 -32.05 -0.52 -5.31
CA PRO A 53 -33.44 -0.55 -4.83
C PRO A 53 -34.20 -1.64 -5.56
N ARG A 54 -34.64 -2.66 -4.84
CA ARG A 54 -35.54 -3.69 -5.36
C ARG A 54 -36.83 -2.98 -5.71
N GLY A 55 -37.17 -2.97 -7.01
CA GLY A 55 -38.27 -2.23 -7.60
C GLY A 55 -39.54 -2.22 -6.73
N GLN A 56 -40.11 -1.04 -6.62
CA GLN A 56 -41.37 -0.77 -5.94
C GLN A 56 -42.47 -1.74 -6.43
N GLU A 57 -42.82 -2.72 -5.61
CA GLU A 57 -44.18 -3.23 -5.60
C GLU A 57 -45.01 -2.32 -4.69
N THR A 58 -45.86 -1.55 -5.30
CA THR A 58 -46.87 -0.69 -4.68
C THR A 58 -47.76 -1.46 -3.73
N ARG A 59 -47.76 -1.09 -2.45
CA ARG A 59 -48.92 -1.26 -1.57
C ARG A 59 -49.06 -0.06 -0.65
N PRO A 60 -50.29 0.48 -0.48
CA PRO A 60 -50.51 1.74 0.19
C PRO A 60 -50.79 1.57 1.69
N THR A 61 -50.59 2.66 2.40
CA THR A 61 -51.13 3.06 3.69
C THR A 61 -50.44 2.63 4.96
N GLY A 62 -49.91 3.62 5.69
CA GLY A 62 -50.06 3.72 7.15
C GLY A 62 -48.77 3.92 7.91
N GLU A 63 -48.69 5.13 8.50
CA GLU A 63 -47.92 5.54 9.68
C GLU A 63 -46.48 6.05 9.44
N GLU A 64 -46.42 7.37 9.51
CA GLU A 64 -45.23 8.16 9.84
C GLU A 64 -44.58 7.65 11.13
N ASN A 65 -43.36 7.18 11.00
CA ASN A 65 -42.46 7.23 12.14
C ASN A 65 -41.12 7.79 11.59
N GLY A 66 -40.86 9.04 11.93
CA GLY A 66 -39.64 9.73 11.58
C GLY A 66 -38.47 8.99 12.18
N THR A 67 -37.75 8.26 11.35
CA THR A 67 -36.41 7.78 11.68
C THR A 67 -35.45 8.80 11.06
N GLU A 68 -34.82 9.59 11.92
CA GLU A 68 -33.66 10.40 11.57
C GLU A 68 -32.66 9.54 10.80
N PRO A 69 -31.92 10.12 9.82
CA PRO A 69 -30.86 9.37 9.12
C PRO A 69 -29.85 8.93 10.17
N THR A 70 -29.82 7.62 10.40
CA THR A 70 -28.87 6.95 11.27
C THR A 70 -27.46 7.39 10.88
N ALA A 71 -26.69 7.85 11.87
CA ALA A 71 -25.30 8.19 11.76
C ALA A 71 -24.57 7.20 10.84
N ALA A 72 -23.77 7.72 9.93
CA ALA A 72 -22.91 6.91 9.07
C ALA A 72 -22.29 5.80 9.92
N GLU A 73 -22.58 4.56 9.55
CA GLU A 73 -22.03 3.40 10.25
C GLU A 73 -20.52 3.57 10.25
N ALA A 74 -19.90 3.76 11.41
CA ALA A 74 -18.46 3.96 11.52
C ALA A 74 -17.78 2.75 10.87
N LEU A 75 -16.95 2.99 9.85
CA LEU A 75 -16.19 1.94 9.19
C LEU A 75 -15.39 1.16 10.23
N ASP A 76 -15.37 -0.16 10.10
CA ASP A 76 -14.47 -1.00 10.90
C ASP A 76 -13.05 -0.45 10.77
N PRO A 77 -12.35 -0.14 11.87
CA PRO A 77 -10.98 0.37 11.82
C PRO A 77 -10.01 -0.61 11.15
N GLU A 78 -10.34 -1.91 11.11
CA GLU A 78 -9.55 -2.89 10.37
C GLU A 78 -9.88 -2.85 8.87
N MET A 79 -8.84 -2.85 8.04
CA MET A 79 -8.99 -2.97 6.58
C MET A 79 -9.41 -4.39 6.19
N PRO A 80 -10.32 -4.55 5.21
CA PRO A 80 -10.62 -5.87 4.66
C PRO A 80 -9.37 -6.52 4.06
N VAL A 81 -9.29 -7.85 4.16
CA VAL A 81 -8.20 -8.65 3.59
C VAL A 81 -8.77 -9.58 2.52
N ALA A 82 -8.21 -9.54 1.32
CA ALA A 82 -8.48 -10.53 0.28
C ALA A 82 -7.34 -11.54 0.16
N MET A 83 -7.68 -12.81 0.00
CA MET A 83 -6.70 -13.88 -0.20
C MET A 83 -6.46 -14.11 -1.69
N LEU A 84 -5.22 -13.91 -2.16
CA LEU A 84 -4.79 -14.13 -3.54
C LEU A 84 -3.49 -14.95 -3.51
N GLU A 85 -3.44 -16.03 -4.26
CA GLU A 85 -2.25 -16.91 -4.38
C GLU A 85 -1.65 -17.37 -3.03
N GLY A 86 -2.50 -17.51 -2.00
CA GLY A 86 -2.08 -17.96 -0.67
C GLY A 86 -1.59 -16.83 0.26
N TYR A 87 -1.63 -15.58 -0.18
CA TYR A 87 -1.27 -14.40 0.62
C TYR A 87 -2.48 -13.48 0.80
N GLY A 88 -2.55 -12.81 1.96
CA GLY A 88 -3.53 -11.76 2.23
C GLY A 88 -3.07 -10.42 1.68
N TYR A 89 -3.99 -9.63 1.12
CA TYR A 89 -3.77 -8.27 0.62
C TYR A 89 -4.76 -7.32 1.25
N VAL A 90 -4.30 -6.11 1.59
CA VAL A 90 -5.13 -5.03 2.17
C VAL A 90 -5.47 -3.94 1.16
N GLY A 91 -4.88 -3.99 -0.04
CA GLY A 91 -5.10 -3.01 -1.09
C GLY A 91 -3.86 -2.78 -1.96
N TYR A 92 -3.74 -1.59 -2.51
CA TYR A 92 -2.56 -1.16 -3.26
C TYR A 92 -2.19 0.30 -2.97
N VAL A 93 -0.91 0.61 -3.11
CA VAL A 93 -0.35 1.96 -2.99
C VAL A 93 0.09 2.49 -4.35
N GLU A 94 -0.17 3.76 -4.63
CA GLU A 94 0.29 4.44 -5.84
C GLU A 94 1.09 5.69 -5.49
N ILE A 95 2.27 5.84 -6.11
CA ILE A 95 3.18 6.97 -5.94
C ILE A 95 3.50 7.53 -7.33
N PRO A 96 2.65 8.45 -7.86
CA PRO A 96 2.78 8.96 -9.23
C PRO A 96 4.15 9.59 -9.53
N ALA A 97 4.73 10.29 -8.54
CA ALA A 97 6.06 10.91 -8.68
C ALA A 97 7.18 9.91 -8.99
N LEU A 98 7.01 8.64 -8.61
CA LEU A 98 7.95 7.56 -8.89
C LEU A 98 7.48 6.63 -10.01
N GLY A 99 6.25 6.80 -10.51
CA GLY A 99 5.61 5.88 -11.45
C GLY A 99 5.36 4.50 -10.86
N LEU A 100 5.16 4.41 -9.53
CA LEU A 100 4.92 3.16 -8.83
C LEU A 100 3.44 2.97 -8.55
N LYS A 101 2.96 1.75 -8.78
CA LYS A 101 1.66 1.24 -8.34
C LYS A 101 1.84 -0.21 -7.91
N LEU A 102 1.66 -0.51 -6.64
CA LEU A 102 2.10 -1.77 -6.02
C LEU A 102 1.02 -2.34 -5.10
N PRO A 103 0.75 -3.66 -5.15
CA PRO A 103 -0.13 -4.31 -4.19
C PRO A 103 0.50 -4.26 -2.79
N VAL A 104 -0.32 -4.26 -1.75
CA VAL A 104 0.14 -4.25 -0.35
C VAL A 104 -0.38 -5.49 0.36
N MET A 105 0.53 -6.34 0.82
CA MET A 105 0.21 -7.53 1.61
C MET A 105 -0.28 -7.17 3.00
N SER A 106 -1.15 -8.02 3.58
CA SER A 106 -1.74 -7.80 4.92
C SER A 106 -0.73 -7.96 6.05
N ASP A 107 0.26 -8.82 5.86
CA ASP A 107 1.23 -9.20 6.88
C ASP A 107 2.65 -8.97 6.40
N TRP A 108 3.52 -8.67 7.35
CA TRP A 108 4.92 -8.37 7.10
C TRP A 108 5.84 -9.52 7.53
N ASP A 109 6.71 -9.95 6.63
CA ASP A 109 7.94 -10.70 6.90
C ASP A 109 8.95 -10.52 5.76
N TYR A 110 10.18 -11.01 5.96
CA TYR A 110 11.25 -10.83 4.96
C TYR A 110 10.96 -11.53 3.63
N THR A 111 10.27 -12.68 3.66
CA THR A 111 9.92 -13.43 2.44
C THR A 111 8.87 -12.69 1.62
N ARG A 112 7.86 -12.12 2.30
CA ARG A 112 6.81 -11.33 1.66
C ARG A 112 7.34 -10.03 1.08
N LEU A 113 8.28 -9.38 1.76
CA LEU A 113 8.92 -8.15 1.25
C LEU A 113 9.66 -8.36 -0.08
N GLU A 114 10.14 -9.56 -0.38
CA GLU A 114 10.75 -9.89 -1.68
C GLU A 114 9.72 -9.93 -2.81
N ILE A 115 8.43 -10.12 -2.49
CA ILE A 115 7.32 -10.25 -3.44
C ILE A 115 6.63 -8.90 -3.66
N ALA A 116 6.24 -8.22 -2.58
CA ALA A 116 5.49 -6.97 -2.63
C ALA A 116 5.67 -6.14 -1.34
N PRO A 117 5.30 -4.84 -1.34
CA PRO A 117 5.10 -4.07 -0.11
C PRO A 117 4.17 -4.76 0.88
N CYS A 118 4.43 -4.59 2.17
CA CYS A 118 3.66 -5.21 3.24
C CYS A 118 3.19 -4.17 4.26
N ARG A 119 1.96 -4.31 4.73
CA ARG A 119 1.50 -3.61 5.92
C ARG A 119 2.31 -4.11 7.12
N GLN A 120 2.99 -3.21 7.80
CA GLN A 120 3.70 -3.56 9.02
C GLN A 120 2.87 -3.22 10.25
N PHE A 121 2.21 -2.07 10.26
CA PHE A 121 1.37 -1.59 11.36
C PHE A 121 0.16 -0.85 10.81
N GLY A 122 -0.86 -0.72 11.65
CA GLY A 122 -1.98 0.18 11.49
C GLY A 122 -2.90 -0.07 10.32
N SER A 123 -3.71 0.93 10.03
CA SER A 123 -4.78 0.90 9.05
C SER A 123 -4.99 2.28 8.41
N SER A 124 -5.33 2.32 7.13
CA SER A 124 -5.74 3.57 6.48
C SER A 124 -7.03 4.14 7.05
N ARG A 125 -7.79 3.35 7.80
CA ARG A 125 -9.05 3.74 8.46
C ARG A 125 -8.84 4.31 9.86
N ALA A 126 -7.67 4.05 10.46
CA ALA A 126 -7.26 4.55 11.76
C ALA A 126 -6.23 5.69 11.67
N ASP A 127 -5.83 6.08 10.46
CA ASP A 127 -4.83 7.10 10.18
C ASP A 127 -3.46 6.83 10.84
N ASP A 128 -3.04 5.56 10.79
CA ASP A 128 -1.77 5.09 11.38
C ASP A 128 -1.06 4.02 10.52
N LEU A 129 -1.37 3.98 9.20
CA LEU A 129 -0.88 2.95 8.31
C LEU A 129 0.63 3.05 8.06
N VAL A 130 1.36 1.95 8.30
CA VAL A 130 2.78 1.83 7.99
C VAL A 130 3.02 0.73 6.98
N ILE A 131 3.60 1.07 5.82
CA ILE A 131 3.92 0.16 4.73
C ILE A 131 5.43 0.07 4.58
N ALA A 132 5.95 -1.15 4.70
CA ALA A 132 7.35 -1.49 4.42
C ALA A 132 7.47 -2.14 3.05
N ALA A 133 8.57 -1.89 2.33
CA ALA A 133 8.91 -2.63 1.12
C ALA A 133 10.42 -2.84 1.00
N HIS A 134 10.81 -3.79 0.15
CA HIS A 134 12.20 -4.01 -0.21
C HIS A 134 12.77 -2.79 -0.97
N ASN A 135 14.09 -2.62 -0.91
CA ASN A 135 14.79 -1.53 -1.60
C ASN A 135 15.07 -1.81 -3.08
N PHE A 136 14.27 -2.64 -3.73
CA PHE A 136 14.23 -2.79 -5.19
C PHE A 136 13.78 -1.47 -5.84
N GLU A 137 14.33 -1.14 -7.01
CA GLU A 137 13.90 0.06 -7.77
C GLU A 137 12.43 -0.07 -8.22
N SER A 138 11.98 -1.31 -8.46
CA SER A 138 10.59 -1.66 -8.76
C SER A 138 9.66 -1.63 -7.54
N HIS A 139 10.20 -1.53 -6.32
CA HIS A 139 9.45 -1.33 -5.07
C HIS A 139 9.76 0.06 -4.48
N PHE A 140 10.23 0.14 -3.22
CA PHE A 140 10.46 1.41 -2.53
C PHE A 140 11.90 1.92 -2.60
N GLY A 141 12.80 1.29 -3.38
CA GLY A 141 14.22 1.69 -3.49
C GLY A 141 14.43 3.11 -3.98
N ARG A 142 13.41 3.72 -4.60
CA ARG A 142 13.42 5.09 -5.10
C ARG A 142 12.71 6.10 -4.18
N LEU A 143 12.25 5.71 -2.97
CA LEU A 143 11.56 6.62 -2.04
C LEU A 143 12.34 7.90 -1.75
N LYS A 144 13.69 7.82 -1.70
CA LYS A 144 14.56 9.01 -1.52
C LYS A 144 14.47 10.04 -2.65
N GLU A 145 13.88 9.69 -3.79
CA GLU A 145 13.68 10.60 -4.93
C GLU A 145 12.39 11.41 -4.80
N MET A 146 11.53 11.07 -3.84
CA MET A 146 10.34 11.84 -3.53
C MET A 146 10.70 13.24 -3.02
N SER A 147 9.77 14.16 -3.19
CA SER A 147 9.85 15.52 -2.67
C SER A 147 8.67 15.81 -1.75
N LEU A 148 8.85 16.75 -0.83
CA LEU A 148 7.75 17.24 0.00
C LEU A 148 6.61 17.74 -0.91
N GLY A 149 5.38 17.44 -0.55
CA GLY A 149 4.20 17.76 -1.32
C GLY A 149 3.82 16.72 -2.39
N ASN A 150 4.66 15.70 -2.66
CA ASN A 150 4.26 14.61 -3.55
C ASN A 150 3.06 13.86 -3.00
N THR A 151 2.17 13.47 -3.89
CA THR A 151 0.95 12.71 -3.55
C THR A 151 1.25 11.22 -3.48
N VAL A 152 0.64 10.56 -2.51
CA VAL A 152 0.54 9.11 -2.39
C VAL A 152 -0.94 8.76 -2.27
N THR A 153 -1.42 7.73 -2.96
CA THR A 153 -2.75 7.20 -2.74
C THR A 153 -2.66 5.76 -2.25
N PHE A 154 -3.56 5.39 -1.35
CA PHE A 154 -3.76 4.02 -0.93
C PHE A 154 -5.23 3.66 -1.12
N THR A 155 -5.48 2.59 -1.88
CA THR A 155 -6.83 2.04 -2.09
C THR A 155 -6.93 0.73 -1.32
N ASP A 156 -7.86 0.64 -0.37
CA ASP A 156 -8.08 -0.60 0.39
C ASP A 156 -8.89 -1.64 -0.40
N MET A 157 -9.05 -2.85 0.17
CA MET A 157 -9.80 -3.92 -0.51
C MET A 157 -11.30 -3.65 -0.63
N ALA A 158 -11.87 -2.68 0.11
CA ALA A 158 -13.24 -2.19 -0.11
C ALA A 158 -13.34 -1.14 -1.24
N GLY A 159 -12.23 -0.79 -1.87
CA GLY A 159 -12.16 0.24 -2.91
C GLY A 159 -12.10 1.67 -2.37
N ILE A 160 -11.97 1.86 -1.05
CA ILE A 160 -11.86 3.18 -0.45
C ILE A 160 -10.50 3.78 -0.79
N VAL A 161 -10.52 4.91 -1.48
CA VAL A 161 -9.31 5.64 -1.89
C VAL A 161 -8.98 6.71 -0.85
N ASN A 162 -7.78 6.62 -0.30
CA ASN A 162 -7.22 7.57 0.64
C ASN A 162 -6.05 8.29 -0.02
N THR A 163 -6.07 9.63 -0.01
CA THR A 163 -5.03 10.46 -0.61
C THR A 163 -4.21 11.14 0.47
N TYR A 164 -2.90 11.05 0.33
CA TYR A 164 -1.93 11.58 1.29
C TYR A 164 -0.93 12.49 0.59
N ARG A 165 -0.28 13.35 1.36
CA ARG A 165 0.80 14.22 0.93
C ARG A 165 2.05 13.98 1.76
N ALA A 166 3.20 13.84 1.10
CA ALA A 166 4.49 13.72 1.77
C ALA A 166 4.85 15.04 2.47
N GLU A 167 5.01 14.98 3.80
CA GLU A 167 5.29 16.13 4.66
C GLU A 167 6.72 16.10 5.21
N MET A 168 7.28 14.90 5.39
CA MET A 168 8.64 14.72 5.88
C MET A 168 9.30 13.51 5.20
N ILE A 169 10.59 13.62 4.92
CA ILE A 169 11.40 12.52 4.38
C ILE A 169 12.67 12.47 5.24
N GLU A 170 12.89 11.34 5.89
CA GLU A 170 14.00 11.16 6.81
C GLU A 170 14.75 9.85 6.56
N THR A 171 16.01 9.85 7.01
CA THR A 171 16.81 8.62 7.12
C THR A 171 16.92 8.25 8.58
N LEU A 172 16.43 7.07 8.93
CA LEU A 172 16.30 6.57 10.29
C LEU A 172 17.25 5.40 10.55
N SER A 173 17.63 5.24 11.82
CA SER A 173 18.32 4.04 12.26
C SER A 173 17.40 2.80 12.16
N PRO A 174 17.93 1.61 11.91
CA PRO A 174 17.12 0.37 11.87
C PRO A 174 16.41 0.06 13.20
N LYS A 175 16.81 0.71 14.28
CA LYS A 175 16.24 0.52 15.62
C LYS A 175 15.08 1.47 15.93
N ASP A 176 14.87 2.47 15.08
CA ASP A 176 13.84 3.50 15.28
C ASP A 176 12.44 3.04 14.79
N VAL A 177 12.07 1.80 15.15
CA VAL A 177 10.73 1.22 14.82
C VAL A 177 9.62 2.08 15.42
N GLU A 178 9.85 2.62 16.63
CA GLU A 178 8.89 3.48 17.32
C GLU A 178 8.67 4.80 16.56
N ALA A 179 9.70 5.33 15.89
CA ALA A 179 9.59 6.53 15.08
C ALA A 179 8.68 6.38 13.87
N VAL A 180 8.50 5.19 13.33
CA VAL A 180 7.57 4.93 12.22
C VAL A 180 6.19 4.50 12.72
N GLN A 181 6.11 3.71 13.81
CA GLN A 181 4.86 3.17 14.32
C GLN A 181 4.02 4.22 15.07
N ASN A 182 4.67 5.08 15.86
CA ASN A 182 4.01 6.09 16.69
C ASN A 182 4.35 7.51 16.20
N SER A 183 4.48 7.68 14.91
CA SER A 183 4.93 8.94 14.28
C SER A 183 3.92 10.08 14.40
N GLY A 184 2.63 9.76 14.57
CA GLY A 184 1.52 10.72 14.48
C GLY A 184 1.19 11.15 13.06
N TYR A 185 1.75 10.49 12.04
CA TYR A 185 1.39 10.65 10.63
C TYR A 185 0.40 9.57 10.18
N ASP A 186 -0.48 9.93 9.25
CA ASP A 186 -1.57 9.06 8.80
C ASP A 186 -1.09 7.90 7.93
N LEU A 187 0.04 8.09 7.23
CA LEU A 187 0.72 7.07 6.43
C LEU A 187 2.24 7.23 6.52
N VAL A 188 2.94 6.12 6.75
CA VAL A 188 4.40 6.06 6.62
C VAL A 188 4.78 4.98 5.60
N LEU A 189 5.61 5.38 4.63
CA LEU A 189 6.26 4.46 3.68
C LEU A 189 7.72 4.36 4.02
N TYR A 190 8.30 3.15 4.12
CA TYR A 190 9.72 3.05 4.35
C TYR A 190 10.37 1.83 3.69
N THR A 191 11.68 1.93 3.51
CA THR A 191 12.55 0.90 2.94
C THR A 191 13.95 0.95 3.53
N CYS A 192 14.77 -0.08 3.28
CA CYS A 192 16.19 -0.06 3.58
C CYS A 192 16.94 0.89 2.63
N THR A 193 18.01 1.52 3.12
CA THR A 193 19.04 2.12 2.25
C THR A 193 19.75 1.04 1.42
N ARG A 194 20.47 1.44 0.36
CA ARG A 194 21.15 0.47 -0.53
C ARG A 194 22.17 -0.43 0.19
N ASP A 195 22.79 0.09 1.22
CA ASP A 195 23.76 -0.64 2.06
C ASP A 195 23.08 -1.39 3.22
N GLY A 196 21.77 -1.22 3.40
CA GLY A 196 20.97 -1.85 4.44
C GLY A 196 21.20 -1.30 5.85
N GLN A 197 22.06 -0.27 6.00
CA GLN A 197 22.45 0.25 7.31
C GLN A 197 21.37 1.14 7.94
N GLU A 198 20.58 1.80 7.12
CA GLU A 198 19.56 2.77 7.54
C GLU A 198 18.22 2.48 6.86
N ARG A 199 17.22 3.30 7.17
CA ARG A 199 15.89 3.27 6.57
C ARG A 199 15.55 4.63 6.00
N VAL A 200 15.10 4.69 4.76
CA VAL A 200 14.45 5.89 4.19
C VAL A 200 12.97 5.80 4.51
N ALA A 201 12.43 6.79 5.20
CA ALA A 201 11.03 6.89 5.55
C ALA A 201 10.42 8.17 4.99
N VAL A 202 9.22 8.06 4.44
CA VAL A 202 8.38 9.15 3.95
C VAL A 202 7.13 9.19 4.81
N PHE A 203 6.93 10.29 5.52
CA PHE A 203 5.80 10.53 6.40
C PHE A 203 4.78 11.40 5.70
N CYS A 204 3.53 10.97 5.70
CA CYS A 204 2.46 11.57 4.93
C CYS A 204 1.23 11.82 5.80
N ASN A 205 0.56 12.96 5.57
CA ASN A 205 -0.73 13.25 6.13
C ASN A 205 -1.82 13.16 5.07
N ARG A 206 -3.02 12.75 5.49
CA ARG A 206 -4.20 12.67 4.64
C ARG A 206 -4.60 14.05 4.09
N THR A 207 -5.00 14.11 2.83
CA THR A 207 -5.48 15.31 2.18
C THR A 207 -6.92 15.11 1.73
N GLY A 208 -7.88 15.63 2.51
CA GLY A 208 -9.31 15.51 2.19
C GLY A 208 -9.96 14.24 2.74
N GLU A 209 -11.24 14.09 2.44
CA GLU A 209 -12.03 12.92 2.82
C GLU A 209 -11.71 11.72 1.92
N SER A 210 -11.86 10.52 2.47
CA SER A 210 -11.74 9.28 1.70
C SER A 210 -12.87 9.20 0.67
N THR A 211 -12.56 8.81 -0.55
CA THR A 211 -13.57 8.64 -1.60
C THR A 211 -13.89 7.16 -1.76
N VAL A 212 -15.19 6.85 -1.71
CA VAL A 212 -15.73 5.52 -2.03
C VAL A 212 -16.17 5.57 -3.49
N PRO A 213 -15.82 4.59 -4.33
CA PRO A 213 -16.20 4.53 -5.74
C PRO A 213 -17.70 4.34 -5.98
#